data_0e7bd17e5b21b163a4b56626f2aff529
#
_entry.id   0e7bd17e5b21b163a4b56626f2aff529
#
_cell.length_a   1.000
_cell.length_b   1.000
_cell.length_c   1.000
_cell.angle_alpha   90.00
_cell.angle_beta   90.00
_cell.angle_gamma   90.00
#
_symmetry.space_group_name_H-M   'P 1'
#
loop_
_entity.id
_entity.type
_entity.pdbx_description
1 polymer ?
#
loop_
_entity_poly.entity_id
_entity_poly.type
_entity_poly.pdbx_seq_one_letter_code
_entity_poly.pdbx_strand_id
1 'polypeptide(L)'
;AARVAGLSNPDEERMLLRCQKIIPLHANTRMAAQYEILISMYDDSGQLITGQDFVRMAERYDRMQAVDRWVVGHMLDWLRDQSPDPRHVGGVCINLSGYSLNDQSLLEFIYEKLSEKDAPIERLWFELTEASAIHDLQSVADFMLEMKELGCRFCLGNFGSGPSSFQFMRSLPVDLIKIDSAFTGQLAANQTDQA
;
A
#
# COMPACT_ATOMS: atom_id res chain seq x y z
N ALA A 1 -12.08 -3.74 -14.42
CA ALA A 1 -11.80 -2.60 -13.56
C ALA A 1 -13.13 -2.07 -13.02
N ALA A 2 -13.35 -2.15 -11.71
CA ALA A 2 -14.52 -1.54 -11.09
C ALA A 2 -14.27 -0.02 -11.00
N ARG A 3 -15.16 0.78 -11.56
CA ARG A 3 -15.18 2.22 -11.41
C ARG A 3 -15.78 2.53 -10.02
N VAL A 4 -15.02 3.24 -9.19
CA VAL A 4 -15.56 3.84 -7.97
C VAL A 4 -16.19 5.16 -8.38
N ALA A 5 -17.52 5.25 -8.34
CA ALA A 5 -18.25 6.46 -8.62
C ALA A 5 -18.44 7.27 -7.34
N GLY A 6 -18.15 8.57 -7.38
CA GLY A 6 -18.47 9.52 -6.32
C GLY A 6 -17.36 10.46 -5.92
N LEU A 7 -16.90 11.32 -6.84
CA LEU A 7 -15.85 12.29 -6.55
C LEU A 7 -16.30 13.70 -6.94
N SER A 8 -16.05 14.64 -6.03
CA SER A 8 -16.46 16.04 -6.18
C SER A 8 -15.35 16.96 -6.74
N ASN A 9 -14.19 16.40 -7.12
CA ASN A 9 -13.07 17.15 -7.68
C ASN A 9 -12.72 16.58 -9.07
N PRO A 10 -12.61 17.43 -10.15
CA PRO A 10 -12.31 16.98 -11.51
C PRO A 10 -11.05 16.15 -11.65
N ASP A 11 -10.02 16.41 -10.83
CA ASP A 11 -8.77 15.64 -10.85
C ASP A 11 -8.97 14.24 -10.25
N GLU A 12 -9.85 14.09 -9.30
CA GLU A 12 -10.20 12.82 -8.68
C GLU A 12 -11.03 11.92 -9.62
N GLU A 13 -11.88 12.50 -10.48
CA GLU A 13 -12.62 11.72 -11.49
C GLU A 13 -11.72 10.99 -12.50
N ARG A 14 -10.48 11.44 -12.64
CA ARG A 14 -9.47 10.86 -13.53
C ARG A 14 -8.63 9.77 -12.85
N MET A 15 -8.61 9.75 -11.51
CA MET A 15 -7.86 8.74 -10.76
C MET A 15 -8.63 7.43 -10.73
N LEU A 16 -7.91 6.34 -10.82
CA LEU A 16 -8.49 5.00 -10.69
C LEU A 16 -7.59 4.08 -9.89
N LEU A 17 -8.21 3.21 -9.12
CA LEU A 17 -7.54 2.14 -8.40
C LEU A 17 -7.67 0.84 -9.21
N ARG A 18 -6.54 0.20 -9.43
CA ARG A 18 -6.43 -1.15 -9.99
C ARG A 18 -5.95 -2.09 -8.90
N CYS A 19 -6.16 -3.36 -9.06
CA CYS A 19 -5.63 -4.34 -8.12
C CYS A 19 -4.83 -5.42 -8.84
N GLN A 20 -3.76 -5.87 -8.18
CA GLN A 20 -2.98 -7.04 -8.56
C GLN A 20 -3.12 -8.11 -7.48
N LYS A 21 -3.52 -9.30 -7.88
CA LYS A 21 -3.70 -10.42 -6.95
C LYS A 21 -2.35 -10.98 -6.52
N ILE A 22 -2.18 -11.14 -5.21
CA ILE A 22 -1.06 -11.85 -4.59
C ILE A 22 -1.51 -13.29 -4.34
N ILE A 23 -0.84 -14.23 -4.98
CA ILE A 23 -1.21 -15.66 -4.96
C ILE A 23 -0.26 -16.40 -4.01
N PRO A 24 -0.76 -17.11 -2.99
CA PRO A 24 0.09 -17.97 -2.17
C PRO A 24 0.63 -19.13 -3.00
N LEU A 25 1.93 -19.43 -2.87
CA LEU A 25 2.59 -20.52 -3.61
C LEU A 25 2.20 -21.91 -3.09
N HIS A 26 1.78 -22.01 -1.83
CA HIS A 26 1.39 -23.28 -1.23
C HIS A 26 -0.13 -23.43 -1.24
N ALA A 27 -0.61 -24.46 -1.94
CA ALA A 27 -2.05 -24.75 -2.09
C ALA A 27 -2.79 -25.04 -0.75
N ASN A 28 -2.05 -25.38 0.30
CA ASN A 28 -2.60 -25.69 1.63
C ASN A 28 -2.66 -24.49 2.58
N THR A 29 -2.33 -23.29 2.13
CA THR A 29 -2.49 -22.09 2.96
C THR A 29 -3.97 -21.73 3.02
N ARG A 30 -4.54 -21.72 4.24
CA ARG A 30 -5.88 -21.18 4.50
C ARG A 30 -5.95 -19.65 4.37
N MET A 31 -4.92 -19.04 3.79
CA MET A 31 -4.89 -17.60 3.57
C MET A 31 -5.74 -17.24 2.37
N ALA A 32 -6.71 -16.40 2.59
CA ALA A 32 -7.46 -15.76 1.51
C ALA A 32 -6.53 -14.91 0.62
N ALA A 33 -6.93 -14.69 -0.63
CA ALA A 33 -6.16 -13.90 -1.57
C ALA A 33 -5.97 -12.47 -1.04
N GLN A 34 -4.74 -11.98 -1.16
CA GLN A 34 -4.39 -10.58 -0.93
C GLN A 34 -4.35 -9.83 -2.26
N TYR A 35 -4.58 -8.53 -2.23
CA TYR A 35 -4.56 -7.69 -3.43
C TYR A 35 -3.74 -6.44 -3.19
N GLU A 36 -2.73 -6.21 -4.02
CA GLU A 36 -2.03 -4.93 -4.05
C GLU A 36 -2.85 -3.91 -4.83
N ILE A 37 -3.01 -2.73 -4.27
CA ILE A 37 -3.75 -1.62 -4.88
C ILE A 37 -2.76 -0.70 -5.58
N LEU A 38 -3.04 -0.46 -6.86
CA LEU A 38 -2.19 0.33 -7.74
C LEU A 38 -2.98 1.53 -8.26
N ILE A 39 -2.48 2.72 -7.96
CA ILE A 39 -3.07 3.96 -8.46
C ILE A 39 -2.67 4.23 -9.91
N SER A 40 -3.57 4.84 -10.66
CA SER A 40 -3.37 5.32 -12.02
C SER A 40 -4.26 6.52 -12.28
N MET A 41 -3.96 7.27 -13.33
CA MET A 41 -4.74 8.45 -13.72
C MET A 41 -4.88 8.53 -15.24
N TYR A 42 -5.97 9.08 -15.74
CA TYR A 42 -6.08 9.48 -17.14
C TYR A 42 -5.61 10.92 -17.30
N ASP A 43 -4.74 11.19 -18.27
CA ASP A 43 -4.35 12.54 -18.66
C ASP A 43 -5.46 13.25 -19.48
N ASP A 44 -5.21 14.50 -19.86
CA ASP A 44 -6.17 15.32 -20.65
C ASP A 44 -6.46 14.72 -22.02
N SER A 45 -5.57 13.88 -22.55
CA SER A 45 -5.76 13.18 -23.82
C SER A 45 -6.51 11.85 -23.68
N GLY A 46 -6.82 11.44 -22.46
CA GLY A 46 -7.43 10.14 -22.12
C GLY A 46 -6.41 8.99 -22.09
N GLN A 47 -5.11 9.27 -22.11
CA GLN A 47 -4.09 8.26 -21.96
C GLN A 47 -3.90 7.88 -20.49
N LEU A 48 -3.73 6.58 -20.22
CA LEU A 48 -3.52 6.07 -18.88
C LEU A 48 -2.07 6.29 -18.43
N ILE A 49 -1.89 7.09 -17.39
CA ILE A 49 -0.62 7.25 -16.66
C ILE A 49 -0.62 6.28 -15.50
N THR A 50 0.39 5.42 -15.41
CA THR A 50 0.44 4.33 -14.44
C THR A 50 1.67 4.37 -13.55
N GLY A 51 1.55 3.78 -12.34
CA GLY A 51 2.67 3.42 -11.50
C GLY A 51 3.64 4.56 -11.23
N GLN A 52 4.91 4.34 -11.57
CA GLN A 52 6.00 5.27 -11.25
C GLN A 52 5.86 6.65 -11.91
N ASP A 53 5.22 6.74 -13.09
CA ASP A 53 5.05 8.03 -13.76
C ASP A 53 4.04 8.90 -13.03
N PHE A 54 2.96 8.30 -12.52
CA PHE A 54 2.01 8.99 -11.65
C PHE A 54 2.66 9.44 -10.34
N VAL A 55 3.37 8.54 -9.65
CA VAL A 55 4.04 8.84 -8.38
C VAL A 55 5.05 9.98 -8.56
N ARG A 56 5.94 9.90 -9.56
CA ARG A 56 6.91 10.97 -9.86
C ARG A 56 6.23 12.32 -10.11
N MET A 57 5.09 12.32 -10.78
CA MET A 57 4.33 13.54 -11.01
C MET A 57 3.75 14.08 -9.69
N ALA A 58 3.14 13.23 -8.87
CA ALA A 58 2.57 13.63 -7.59
C ALA A 58 3.65 14.16 -6.62
N GLU A 59 4.82 13.52 -6.56
CA GLU A 59 5.99 13.98 -5.80
C GLU A 59 6.46 15.36 -6.27
N ARG A 60 6.60 15.55 -7.58
CA ARG A 60 7.04 16.82 -8.16
C ARG A 60 6.13 18.01 -7.79
N TYR A 61 4.86 17.74 -7.59
CA TYR A 61 3.86 18.77 -7.23
C TYR A 61 3.49 18.76 -5.74
N ASP A 62 4.24 18.03 -4.92
CA ASP A 62 4.00 17.92 -3.46
C ASP A 62 2.56 17.47 -3.14
N ARG A 63 2.09 16.44 -3.83
CA ARG A 63 0.72 15.92 -3.71
C ARG A 63 0.62 14.54 -3.09
N MET A 64 1.74 13.91 -2.72
CA MET A 64 1.72 12.50 -2.27
C MET A 64 0.88 12.30 -1.01
N GLN A 65 0.91 13.19 -0.03
CA GLN A 65 0.05 13.07 1.16
C GLN A 65 -1.44 13.09 0.81
N ALA A 66 -1.85 13.96 -0.13
CA ALA A 66 -3.24 14.00 -0.59
C ALA A 66 -3.62 12.73 -1.35
N VAL A 67 -2.71 12.19 -2.16
CA VAL A 67 -2.88 10.93 -2.89
C VAL A 67 -3.03 9.76 -1.92
N ASP A 68 -2.13 9.63 -0.94
CA ASP A 68 -2.18 8.55 0.05
C ASP A 68 -3.48 8.60 0.85
N ARG A 69 -3.87 9.79 1.31
CA ARG A 69 -5.16 10.00 2.01
C ARG A 69 -6.36 9.60 1.14
N TRP A 70 -6.34 9.96 -0.14
CA TRP A 70 -7.39 9.62 -1.09
C TRP A 70 -7.50 8.09 -1.28
N VAL A 71 -6.36 7.41 -1.48
CA VAL A 71 -6.31 5.94 -1.65
C VAL A 71 -6.82 5.24 -0.38
N VAL A 72 -6.33 5.64 0.79
CA VAL A 72 -6.73 5.07 2.09
C VAL A 72 -8.24 5.24 2.30
N GLY A 73 -8.76 6.45 2.10
CA GLY A 73 -10.18 6.74 2.26
C GLY A 73 -11.05 5.88 1.34
N HIS A 74 -10.69 5.79 0.05
CA HIS A 74 -11.43 4.98 -0.93
C HIS A 74 -11.40 3.49 -0.60
N MET A 75 -10.27 2.98 -0.11
CA MET A 75 -10.16 1.57 0.25
C MET A 75 -10.92 1.22 1.52
N LEU A 76 -10.92 2.11 2.53
CA LEU A 76 -11.74 1.94 3.73
C LEU A 76 -13.23 1.95 3.37
N ASP A 77 -13.68 2.94 2.57
CA ASP A 77 -15.06 3.03 2.11
C ASP A 77 -15.45 1.79 1.28
N TRP A 78 -14.57 1.33 0.39
CA TRP A 78 -14.82 0.12 -0.40
C TRP A 78 -14.92 -1.14 0.47
N LEU A 79 -14.00 -1.32 1.42
CA LEU A 79 -14.02 -2.48 2.33
C LEU A 79 -15.30 -2.50 3.18
N ARG A 80 -15.76 -1.34 3.64
CA ARG A 80 -17.00 -1.19 4.39
C ARG A 80 -18.22 -1.46 3.53
N ASP A 81 -18.34 -0.76 2.40
CA ASP A 81 -19.58 -0.73 1.59
C ASP A 81 -19.77 -2.00 0.77
N GLN A 82 -18.71 -2.58 0.24
CA GLN A 82 -18.77 -3.83 -0.51
C GLN A 82 -18.71 -5.06 0.39
N SER A 83 -18.21 -4.91 1.60
CA SER A 83 -18.08 -5.98 2.60
C SER A 83 -17.66 -7.33 1.97
N PRO A 84 -16.58 -7.34 1.17
CA PRO A 84 -16.22 -8.51 0.38
C PRO A 84 -15.94 -9.71 1.30
N ASP A 85 -16.40 -10.90 0.88
CA ASP A 85 -16.21 -12.12 1.64
C ASP A 85 -14.74 -12.33 2.02
N PRO A 86 -14.39 -12.42 3.32
CA PRO A 86 -12.99 -12.60 3.76
C PRO A 86 -12.32 -13.85 3.19
N ARG A 87 -13.11 -14.83 2.74
CA ARG A 87 -12.59 -16.05 2.09
C ARG A 87 -12.05 -15.78 0.68
N HIS A 88 -12.54 -14.74 0.02
CA HIS A 88 -12.14 -14.36 -1.33
C HIS A 88 -11.17 -13.18 -1.35
N VAL A 89 -11.36 -12.21 -0.44
CA VAL A 89 -10.49 -11.06 -0.29
C VAL A 89 -10.01 -11.03 1.16
N GLY A 90 -8.82 -11.54 1.41
CA GLY A 90 -8.23 -11.59 2.75
C GLY A 90 -7.70 -10.23 3.22
N GLY A 91 -7.28 -9.38 2.29
CA GLY A 91 -6.83 -8.03 2.57
C GLY A 91 -6.42 -7.28 1.31
N VAL A 92 -6.25 -5.98 1.47
CA VAL A 92 -5.77 -5.05 0.45
C VAL A 92 -4.51 -4.35 0.92
N CYS A 93 -3.49 -4.32 0.08
CA CYS A 93 -2.19 -3.72 0.36
C CYS A 93 -2.08 -2.39 -0.41
N ILE A 94 -1.85 -1.30 0.31
CA ILE A 94 -1.73 0.05 -0.22
C ILE A 94 -0.29 0.51 -0.07
N ASN A 95 0.31 0.97 -1.16
CA ASN A 95 1.60 1.64 -1.11
C ASN A 95 1.45 2.98 -0.37
N LEU A 96 2.29 3.23 0.64
CA LEU A 96 2.32 4.45 1.42
C LEU A 96 3.63 5.20 1.17
N SER A 97 3.53 6.48 0.84
CA SER A 97 4.71 7.30 0.58
C SER A 97 5.45 7.67 1.86
N GLY A 98 6.75 7.97 1.74
CA GLY A 98 7.54 8.49 2.87
C GLY A 98 7.02 9.81 3.42
N TYR A 99 6.30 10.59 2.62
CA TYR A 99 5.69 11.86 3.03
C TYR A 99 4.56 11.68 4.05
N SER A 100 3.90 10.52 4.03
CA SER A 100 2.75 10.21 4.90
C SER A 100 3.13 9.42 6.15
N LEU A 101 4.37 8.91 6.23
CA LEU A 101 4.83 8.08 7.36
C LEU A 101 4.97 8.84 8.69
N ASN A 102 5.07 10.17 8.65
CA ASN A 102 5.14 11.03 9.81
C ASN A 102 4.03 12.11 9.78
N ASP A 103 2.96 11.84 9.01
CA ASP A 103 1.85 12.77 8.87
C ASP A 103 0.77 12.46 9.91
N GLN A 104 0.81 13.18 11.03
CA GLN A 104 -0.21 13.09 12.08
C GLN A 104 -1.63 13.26 11.53
N SER A 105 -1.79 14.05 10.46
CA SER A 105 -3.09 14.27 9.85
C SER A 105 -3.64 13.06 9.11
N LEU A 106 -2.79 12.14 8.65
CA LEU A 106 -3.22 10.86 8.09
C LEU A 106 -3.76 9.93 9.17
N LEU A 107 -3.08 9.86 10.33
CA LEU A 107 -3.56 9.11 11.49
C LEU A 107 -4.93 9.62 11.96
N GLU A 108 -5.06 10.93 12.16
CA GLU A 108 -6.32 11.55 12.56
C GLU A 108 -7.44 11.25 11.57
N PHE A 109 -7.15 11.33 10.26
CA PHE A 109 -8.11 10.98 9.22
C PHE A 109 -8.54 9.49 9.29
N ILE A 110 -7.62 8.58 9.55
CA ILE A 110 -7.95 7.15 9.68
C ILE A 110 -8.80 6.93 10.93
N TYR A 111 -8.46 7.55 12.06
CA TYR A 111 -9.28 7.51 13.28
C TYR A 111 -10.71 8.04 13.04
N GLU A 112 -10.83 9.17 12.35
CA GLU A 112 -12.12 9.75 11.98
C GLU A 112 -12.95 8.77 11.14
N LYS A 113 -12.35 8.22 10.09
CA LYS A 113 -12.99 7.23 9.21
C LYS A 113 -13.44 5.96 9.96
N LEU A 114 -12.68 5.50 10.93
CA LEU A 114 -13.02 4.34 11.73
C LEU A 114 -14.13 4.64 12.75
N SER A 115 -14.17 5.88 13.28
CA SER A 115 -15.21 6.30 14.24
C SER A 115 -16.59 6.44 13.58
N GLU A 116 -16.64 6.72 12.29
CA GLU A 116 -17.91 6.89 11.57
C GLU A 116 -18.67 5.57 11.35
N LYS A 117 -17.94 4.46 11.13
CA LYS A 117 -18.52 3.13 10.88
C LYS A 117 -17.46 2.04 11.02
N ASP A 118 -17.90 0.81 11.34
CA ASP A 118 -17.05 -0.40 11.44
C ASP A 118 -16.43 -0.78 10.08
N ALA A 119 -15.35 -0.13 9.68
CA ALA A 119 -14.54 -0.59 8.55
C ALA A 119 -13.59 -1.70 9.03
N PRO A 120 -13.43 -2.81 8.27
CA PRO A 120 -12.56 -3.94 8.64
C PRO A 120 -11.08 -3.55 8.43
N ILE A 121 -10.55 -2.70 9.30
CA ILE A 121 -9.20 -2.12 9.23
C ILE A 121 -8.13 -3.21 9.25
N GLU A 122 -8.37 -4.34 9.90
CA GLU A 122 -7.46 -5.49 9.95
C GLU A 122 -7.21 -6.12 8.58
N ARG A 123 -8.00 -5.73 7.59
CA ARG A 123 -7.83 -6.13 6.19
C ARG A 123 -7.03 -5.11 5.38
N LEU A 124 -6.68 -3.98 5.98
CA LEU A 124 -5.85 -2.96 5.36
C LEU A 124 -4.38 -3.19 5.72
N TRP A 125 -3.56 -3.32 4.69
CA TRP A 125 -2.12 -3.48 4.78
C TRP A 125 -1.45 -2.28 4.14
N PHE A 126 -0.42 -1.75 4.77
CA PHE A 126 0.40 -0.67 4.20
C PHE A 126 1.74 -1.22 3.74
N GLU A 127 2.10 -0.92 2.52
CA GLU A 127 3.41 -1.25 1.96
C GLU A 127 4.32 -0.03 2.02
N LEU A 128 5.47 -0.22 2.63
CA LEU A 128 6.55 0.75 2.70
C LEU A 128 7.73 0.24 1.92
N THR A 129 8.46 1.12 1.24
CA THR A 129 9.75 0.78 0.66
C THR A 129 10.89 1.24 1.58
N GLU A 130 12.08 0.66 1.42
CA GLU A 130 13.27 1.11 2.16
C GLU A 130 13.52 2.61 1.93
N ALA A 131 13.35 3.08 0.70
CA ALA A 131 13.53 4.50 0.36
C ALA A 131 12.55 5.42 1.09
N SER A 132 11.32 4.98 1.34
CA SER A 132 10.32 5.79 2.05
C SER A 132 10.60 5.89 3.55
N ALA A 133 11.26 4.90 4.15
CA ALA A 133 11.50 4.82 5.59
C ALA A 133 12.87 5.38 6.03
N ILE A 134 13.74 5.80 5.10
CA ILE A 134 15.17 6.03 5.37
C ILE A 134 15.46 7.25 6.26
N HIS A 135 14.58 8.24 6.32
CA HIS A 135 14.90 9.51 6.94
C HIS A 135 14.79 9.53 8.47
N ASP A 136 13.84 8.80 9.04
CA ASP A 136 13.66 8.70 10.50
C ASP A 136 12.98 7.37 10.87
N LEU A 137 13.81 6.34 11.06
CA LEU A 137 13.33 5.00 11.38
C LEU A 137 12.53 4.92 12.69
N GLN A 138 12.87 5.75 13.69
CA GLN A 138 12.17 5.72 14.97
C GLN A 138 10.74 6.27 14.82
N SER A 139 10.60 7.43 14.22
CA SER A 139 9.27 8.02 13.97
C SER A 139 8.40 7.13 13.07
N VAL A 140 9.01 6.47 12.07
CA VAL A 140 8.31 5.50 11.23
C VAL A 140 7.86 4.28 12.05
N ALA A 141 8.71 3.76 12.93
CA ALA A 141 8.34 2.64 13.79
C ALA A 141 7.21 3.00 14.75
N ASP A 142 7.25 4.19 15.35
CA ASP A 142 6.22 4.69 16.26
C ASP A 142 4.87 4.84 15.51
N PHE A 143 4.88 5.45 14.33
CA PHE A 143 3.69 5.53 13.47
C PHE A 143 3.13 4.13 13.13
N MET A 144 4.00 3.18 12.76
CA MET A 144 3.57 1.81 12.46
C MET A 144 2.95 1.13 13.68
N LEU A 145 3.49 1.34 14.88
CA LEU A 145 2.94 0.77 16.11
C LEU A 145 1.55 1.33 16.40
N GLU A 146 1.34 2.63 16.30
CA GLU A 146 0.02 3.26 16.45
C GLU A 146 -1.00 2.68 15.46
N MET A 147 -0.62 2.56 14.19
CA MET A 147 -1.48 1.98 13.15
C MET A 147 -1.78 0.49 13.40
N LYS A 148 -0.81 -0.26 13.97
CA LYS A 148 -1.02 -1.67 14.34
C LYS A 148 -1.96 -1.81 15.53
N GLU A 149 -1.99 -0.87 16.46
CA GLU A 149 -2.99 -0.83 17.55
C GLU A 149 -4.43 -0.69 17.01
N LEU A 150 -4.60 -0.03 15.86
CA LEU A 150 -5.88 0.02 15.14
C LEU A 150 -6.21 -1.29 14.41
N GLY A 151 -5.25 -2.20 14.24
CA GLY A 151 -5.42 -3.47 13.54
C GLY A 151 -4.80 -3.53 12.15
N CYS A 152 -4.20 -2.45 11.64
CA CYS A 152 -3.50 -2.44 10.36
C CYS A 152 -2.29 -3.38 10.37
N ARG A 153 -1.84 -3.77 9.17
CA ARG A 153 -0.62 -4.55 8.98
C ARG A 153 0.34 -3.85 8.04
N PHE A 154 1.61 -4.21 8.13
CA PHE A 154 2.65 -3.58 7.34
C PHE A 154 3.46 -4.59 6.53
N CYS A 155 3.76 -4.19 5.30
CA CYS A 155 4.61 -4.91 4.37
C CYS A 155 5.84 -4.06 4.03
N LEU A 156 7.02 -4.64 4.09
CA LEU A 156 8.23 -4.03 3.55
C LEU A 156 8.42 -4.48 2.12
N GLY A 157 8.27 -3.55 1.17
CA GLY A 157 8.43 -3.78 -0.25
C GLY A 157 9.87 -3.59 -0.73
N ASN A 158 10.19 -4.16 -1.89
CA ASN A 158 11.48 -4.09 -2.55
C ASN A 158 12.67 -4.54 -1.66
N PHE A 159 12.44 -5.51 -0.79
CA PHE A 159 13.45 -6.01 0.13
C PHE A 159 14.65 -6.58 -0.63
N GLY A 160 15.84 -6.16 -0.23
CA GLY A 160 17.10 -6.57 -0.83
C GLY A 160 17.61 -5.62 -1.91
N SER A 161 16.83 -4.62 -2.35
CA SER A 161 17.29 -3.66 -3.36
C SER A 161 18.29 -2.63 -2.82
N GLY A 162 18.34 -2.45 -1.50
CA GLY A 162 19.19 -1.48 -0.82
C GLY A 162 20.21 -2.12 0.13
N PRO A 163 21.24 -1.36 0.52
CA PRO A 163 22.30 -1.86 1.41
C PRO A 163 21.84 -2.04 2.86
N SER A 164 20.69 -1.51 3.23
CA SER A 164 20.20 -1.45 4.61
C SER A 164 18.99 -2.35 4.89
N SER A 165 18.60 -3.22 3.95
CA SER A 165 17.39 -4.05 4.01
C SER A 165 17.22 -4.80 5.34
N PHE A 166 18.29 -5.42 5.84
CA PHE A 166 18.24 -6.12 7.12
C PHE A 166 18.08 -5.19 8.33
N GLN A 167 18.59 -3.95 8.26
CA GLN A 167 18.39 -2.97 9.31
C GLN A 167 16.92 -2.58 9.40
N PHE A 168 16.26 -2.32 8.27
CA PHE A 168 14.82 -2.00 8.22
C PHE A 168 13.98 -3.14 8.80
N MET A 169 14.27 -4.38 8.37
CA MET A 169 13.56 -5.56 8.88
C MET A 169 13.69 -5.71 10.40
N ARG A 170 14.83 -5.33 10.99
CA ARG A 170 15.05 -5.42 12.45
C ARG A 170 14.42 -4.28 13.23
N SER A 171 14.29 -3.11 12.61
CA SER A 171 13.87 -1.86 13.28
C SER A 171 12.39 -1.57 13.11
N LEU A 172 11.76 -2.07 12.06
CA LEU A 172 10.36 -1.79 11.76
C LEU A 172 9.48 -2.99 12.12
N PRO A 173 8.30 -2.76 12.74
CA PRO A 173 7.37 -3.83 13.15
C PRO A 173 6.55 -4.35 11.95
N VAL A 174 7.24 -4.85 10.90
CA VAL A 174 6.63 -5.39 9.68
C VAL A 174 6.04 -6.78 9.90
N ASP A 175 4.95 -7.08 9.19
CA ASP A 175 4.24 -8.37 9.22
C ASP A 175 4.61 -9.22 8.00
N LEU A 176 5.03 -8.60 6.89
CA LEU A 176 5.35 -9.23 5.62
C LEU A 176 6.52 -8.54 4.95
N ILE A 177 7.28 -9.31 4.16
CA ILE A 177 8.35 -8.80 3.31
C ILE A 177 8.07 -9.21 1.88
N LYS A 178 8.15 -8.26 0.94
CA LYS A 178 8.12 -8.49 -0.50
C LYS A 178 9.53 -8.36 -1.05
N ILE A 179 10.09 -9.49 -1.50
CA ILE A 179 11.44 -9.54 -2.09
C ILE A 179 11.43 -8.80 -3.42
N ASP A 180 12.45 -7.97 -3.66
CA ASP A 180 12.58 -7.20 -4.89
C ASP A 180 12.60 -8.12 -6.13
N SER A 181 11.98 -7.62 -7.21
CA SER A 181 11.88 -8.35 -8.47
C SER A 181 13.23 -8.62 -9.15
N ALA A 182 14.27 -7.85 -8.81
CA ALA A 182 15.63 -8.12 -9.27
C ALA A 182 16.12 -9.52 -8.87
N PHE A 183 15.71 -10.02 -7.70
CA PHE A 183 16.03 -11.38 -7.25
C PHE A 183 15.07 -12.42 -7.80
N THR A 184 13.79 -12.11 -7.87
CA THR A 184 12.75 -13.09 -8.25
C THR A 184 12.61 -13.26 -9.75
N GLY A 185 12.97 -12.24 -10.55
CA GLY A 185 12.84 -12.26 -12.01
C GLY A 185 13.76 -13.28 -12.71
N GLN A 186 14.85 -13.71 -12.06
CA GLN A 186 15.82 -14.66 -12.60
C GLN A 186 15.99 -15.94 -11.77
N LEU A 187 15.09 -16.19 -10.82
CA LEU A 187 15.15 -17.35 -9.91
C LEU A 187 15.41 -18.68 -10.63
N ALA A 188 14.83 -18.90 -11.81
CA ALA A 188 15.02 -20.13 -12.56
C ALA A 188 16.40 -20.24 -13.26
N ALA A 189 17.12 -19.13 -13.42
CA ALA A 189 18.35 -19.06 -14.20
C ALA A 189 19.59 -18.75 -13.33
N ASN A 190 19.42 -18.19 -12.13
CA ASN A 190 20.50 -17.72 -11.29
C ASN A 190 20.54 -18.48 -9.95
N GLN A 191 21.60 -19.27 -9.74
CA GLN A 191 21.76 -20.04 -8.50
C GLN A 191 21.93 -19.17 -7.25
N THR A 192 22.48 -17.96 -7.39
CA THR A 192 22.67 -17.04 -6.27
C THR A 192 21.33 -16.50 -5.76
N ASP A 193 20.36 -16.33 -6.66
CA ASP A 193 19.02 -15.85 -6.30
C ASP A 193 18.13 -16.96 -5.70
N GLN A 194 18.57 -18.20 -5.79
CA GLN A 194 17.91 -19.38 -5.21
C GLN A 194 18.31 -19.66 -3.76
N ALA A 195 19.43 -19.08 -3.30
CA ALA A 195 19.98 -19.28 -1.96
C ALA A 195 19.39 -18.30 -0.95
#